data_f3be25b0ad91c588616b657d31be94bc
#
_entry.id   f3be25b0ad91c588616b657d31be94bc
#
_cell.length_a   1.000
_cell.length_b   1.000
_cell.length_c   1.000
_cell.angle_alpha   90.00
_cell.angle_beta   90.00
_cell.angle_gamma   90.00
#
_symmetry.space_group_name_H-M   'P 1'
#
loop_
_entity.id
_entity.type
_entity.pdbx_description
1 polymer ?
#
loop_
_entity_poly.entity_id
_entity_poly.type
_entity_poly.pdbx_seq_one_letter_code
_entity_poly.pdbx_strand_id
1 'polypeptide(L)' 'EGPGFMERLSALAEFKDGKINNIDGMRVEFADGWGLVRASNTTPVLTVRFEADSQDAMQRIQARFRQLLLQVNPELHLPF' A
#
# COMPACT_ATOMS: atom_id res chain seq x y z
N GLU A 1 13.00 18.93 -1.11
CA GLU A 1 11.90 18.10 -1.51
C GLU A 1 10.78 18.17 -0.50
N GLY A 2 9.58 18.02 -0.95
CA GLY A 2 8.43 18.01 -0.08
C GLY A 2 8.34 16.75 0.76
N PRO A 3 7.17 16.45 1.27
CA PRO A 3 6.95 15.24 2.07
C PRO A 3 7.36 13.99 1.30
N GLY A 4 7.87 13.02 2.01
CA GLY A 4 8.28 11.77 1.41
C GLY A 4 7.10 10.99 0.85
N PHE A 5 7.45 9.97 0.06
CA PHE A 5 6.42 9.13 -0.57
C PHE A 5 5.47 8.53 0.46
N MET A 6 6.03 7.99 1.56
CA MET A 6 5.19 7.35 2.57
C MET A 6 4.28 8.35 3.29
N GLU A 7 4.73 9.58 3.45
CA GLU A 7 3.88 10.60 4.07
C GLU A 7 2.71 10.95 3.17
N ARG A 8 2.95 11.09 1.86
CA ARG A 8 1.88 11.37 0.92
C ARG A 8 0.92 10.18 0.81
N LEU A 9 1.48 8.98 0.84
CA LEU A 9 0.68 7.77 0.79
C LEU A 9 -0.27 7.69 1.99
N SER A 10 0.26 7.94 3.19
CA SER A 10 -0.56 7.91 4.39
C SER A 10 -1.65 8.98 4.37
N ALA A 11 -1.34 10.15 3.82
CA ALA A 11 -2.31 11.23 3.75
C ALA A 11 -3.47 10.90 2.81
N LEU A 12 -3.19 10.15 1.74
CA LEU A 12 -4.21 9.77 0.78
C LEU A 12 -4.91 8.46 1.13
N ALA A 13 -4.32 7.66 2.01
CA ALA A 13 -4.87 6.35 2.33
C ALA A 13 -6.22 6.47 3.01
N GLU A 14 -7.19 5.74 2.48
CA GLU A 14 -8.55 5.76 3.01
C GLU A 14 -9.15 4.38 2.83
N PHE A 15 -9.16 3.62 3.90
CA PHE A 15 -9.67 2.24 3.89
C PHE A 15 -10.74 2.11 4.97
N LYS A 16 -11.98 2.25 4.57
CA LYS A 16 -13.09 2.20 5.54
C LYS A 16 -13.23 0.85 6.19
N ASP A 17 -12.88 -0.19 5.45
CA ASP A 17 -12.99 -1.57 5.94
C ASP A 17 -11.63 -2.14 6.33
N GLY A 18 -10.62 -1.30 6.46
CA GLY A 18 -9.27 -1.73 6.80
C GLY A 18 -8.73 -1.00 8.01
N LYS A 19 -7.80 -1.61 8.68
CA LYS A 19 -7.14 -1.04 9.83
C LYS A 19 -5.72 -0.66 9.44
N ILE A 20 -5.40 0.62 9.48
CA ILE A 20 -4.11 1.12 9.02
C ILE A 20 -3.12 1.22 10.16
N ASN A 21 -1.91 0.73 9.93
CA ASN A 21 -0.80 0.80 10.88
C ASN A 21 0.41 1.36 10.14
N ASN A 22 0.95 2.47 10.61
CA ASN A 22 2.06 3.17 9.96
C ASN A 22 3.38 3.06 10.72
N ILE A 23 3.53 2.07 11.57
CA ILE A 23 4.73 1.96 12.39
C ILE A 23 5.96 1.63 11.52
N ASP A 24 5.80 0.71 10.57
CA ASP A 24 6.92 0.29 9.73
C ASP A 24 6.42 0.20 8.30
N GLY A 25 6.33 1.36 7.64
CA GLY A 25 5.66 1.44 6.36
C GLY A 25 4.15 1.59 6.57
N MET A 26 3.37 1.25 5.58
CA MET A 26 1.91 1.31 5.71
C MET A 26 1.33 -0.10 5.58
N ARG A 27 0.77 -0.58 6.65
CA ARG A 27 0.11 -1.89 6.67
C ARG A 27 -1.38 -1.69 6.89
N VAL A 28 -2.18 -2.29 6.02
CA VAL A 28 -3.64 -2.22 6.14
C VAL A 28 -4.16 -3.63 6.30
N GLU A 29 -4.91 -3.87 7.37
CA GLU A 29 -5.47 -5.18 7.66
C GLU A 29 -6.97 -5.17 7.41
N PHE A 30 -7.42 -6.17 6.68
CA PHE A 30 -8.83 -6.38 6.39
C PHE A 30 -9.29 -7.68 7.04
N ALA A 31 -10.57 -7.94 6.99
CA ALA A 31 -11.11 -9.18 7.58
C ALA A 31 -10.57 -10.43 6.89
N ASP A 32 -10.24 -10.32 5.61
CA ASP A 32 -9.84 -11.47 4.81
C ASP A 32 -8.42 -11.38 4.26
N GLY A 33 -7.60 -10.48 4.81
CA GLY A 33 -6.21 -10.37 4.37
C GLY A 33 -5.59 -9.05 4.76
N TRP A 34 -4.37 -8.81 4.27
CA TRP A 34 -3.68 -7.56 4.57
C TRP A 34 -2.72 -7.23 3.45
N GLY A 35 -2.33 -5.94 3.39
CA GLY A 35 -1.32 -5.47 2.46
C GLY A 35 -0.34 -4.56 3.17
N LEU A 36 0.91 -4.58 2.72
CA LEU A 36 1.97 -3.77 3.29
C LEU A 36 2.75 -3.08 2.18
N VAL A 37 3.01 -1.78 2.36
CA VAL A 37 3.85 -1.00 1.46
C VAL A 37 4.92 -0.31 2.29
N ARG A 38 6.15 -0.43 1.83
CA ARG A 38 7.29 0.17 2.51
C ARG A 38 8.26 0.73 1.50
N ALA A 39 8.62 1.99 1.67
CA ALA A 39 9.61 2.64 0.80
C ALA A 39 10.99 2.55 1.43
N SER A 40 11.98 2.22 0.62
CA SER A 40 13.37 2.20 1.08
C SER A 40 13.90 3.63 1.19
N ASN A 41 14.71 3.88 2.22
CA ASN A 41 15.35 5.18 2.39
C ASN A 41 16.63 5.32 1.59
N THR A 42 17.18 4.20 1.15
CA THR A 42 18.49 4.19 0.48
C THR A 42 18.42 3.96 -1.00
N THR A 43 17.33 3.38 -1.48
CA THR A 43 17.14 3.11 -2.91
C THR A 43 15.69 3.42 -3.28
N PRO A 44 15.44 3.77 -4.55
CA PRO A 44 14.08 4.07 -5.00
C PRO A 44 13.28 2.78 -5.25
N VAL A 45 13.21 1.94 -4.24
CA VAL A 45 12.54 0.64 -4.34
C VAL A 45 11.38 0.60 -3.35
N LEU A 46 10.25 0.12 -3.83
CA LEU A 46 9.10 -0.14 -2.97
C LEU A 46 9.03 -1.62 -2.66
N THR A 47 8.85 -1.92 -1.39
CA THR A 47 8.57 -3.29 -0.97
C THR A 47 7.06 -3.38 -0.74
N VAL A 48 6.42 -4.36 -1.38
CA VAL A 48 5.00 -4.60 -1.19
C VAL A 48 4.80 -6.06 -0.84
N ARG A 49 3.87 -6.30 0.07
CA ARG A 49 3.51 -7.65 0.47
C ARG A 49 2.01 -7.73 0.66
N PHE A 50 1.45 -8.85 0.26
CA PHE A 50 0.02 -9.09 0.40
C PHE A 50 -0.20 -10.51 0.88
N GLU A 51 -1.25 -10.69 1.68
CA GLU A 51 -1.69 -12.01 2.10
C GLU A 51 -3.20 -11.98 2.25
N ALA A 52 -3.86 -13.00 1.76
CA ALA A 52 -5.31 -13.03 1.79
C ALA A 52 -5.79 -14.47 1.89
N ASP A 53 -7.03 -14.62 2.37
CA ASP A 53 -7.62 -15.94 2.58
C ASP A 53 -8.07 -16.61 1.29
N SER A 54 -8.25 -15.80 0.22
CA SER A 54 -8.70 -16.32 -1.06
C SER A 54 -8.10 -15.50 -2.18
N GLN A 55 -8.18 -16.04 -3.40
CA GLN A 55 -7.68 -15.32 -4.57
C GLN A 55 -8.51 -14.06 -4.83
N ASP A 56 -9.81 -14.14 -4.62
CA ASP A 56 -10.67 -12.96 -4.79
C ASP A 56 -10.29 -11.86 -3.81
N ALA A 57 -10.04 -12.21 -2.56
CA ALA A 57 -9.61 -11.25 -1.56
C ALA A 57 -8.26 -10.64 -1.93
N MET A 58 -7.34 -11.47 -2.40
CA MET A 58 -6.03 -11.00 -2.82
C MET A 58 -6.14 -9.97 -3.94
N GLN A 59 -6.93 -10.27 -4.96
CA GLN A 59 -7.11 -9.36 -6.09
C GLN A 59 -7.75 -8.05 -5.66
N ARG A 60 -8.72 -8.11 -4.77
CA ARG A 60 -9.39 -6.91 -4.29
C ARG A 60 -8.44 -6.02 -3.49
N ILE A 61 -7.66 -6.61 -2.60
CA ILE A 61 -6.70 -5.86 -1.79
C ILE A 61 -5.63 -5.24 -2.68
N GLN A 62 -5.09 -6.01 -3.61
CA GLN A 62 -4.07 -5.50 -4.53
C GLN A 62 -4.60 -4.37 -5.39
N ALA A 63 -5.83 -4.46 -5.84
CA ALA A 63 -6.43 -3.41 -6.66
C ALA A 63 -6.56 -2.10 -5.89
N ARG A 64 -6.92 -2.18 -4.62
CA ARG A 64 -7.06 -0.99 -3.79
C ARG A 64 -5.72 -0.33 -3.52
N PHE A 65 -4.69 -1.14 -3.25
CA PHE A 65 -3.34 -0.61 -3.07
C PHE A 65 -2.81 -0.01 -4.38
N ARG A 66 -3.07 -0.68 -5.50
CA ARG A 66 -2.65 -0.18 -6.79
C ARG A 66 -3.23 1.20 -7.07
N GLN A 67 -4.52 1.36 -6.83
CA GLN A 67 -5.18 2.65 -7.02
C GLN A 67 -4.54 3.73 -6.17
N LEU A 68 -4.31 3.42 -4.89
CA LEU A 68 -3.73 4.38 -3.98
C LEU A 68 -2.31 4.76 -4.38
N LEU A 69 -1.49 3.78 -4.70
CA LEU A 69 -0.11 4.04 -5.08
C LEU A 69 -0.02 4.88 -6.35
N LEU A 70 -0.89 4.61 -7.32
CA LEU A 70 -0.89 5.38 -8.56
C LEU A 70 -1.46 6.78 -8.37
N GLN A 71 -2.25 7.01 -7.33
CA GLN A 71 -2.66 8.36 -6.97
C GLN A 71 -1.49 9.19 -6.47
N VAL A 72 -0.60 8.55 -5.71
CA VAL A 72 0.59 9.24 -5.19
C VAL A 72 1.57 9.51 -6.33
N ASN A 73 1.79 8.52 -7.18
CA ASN A 73 2.70 8.65 -8.31
C ASN A 73 2.20 7.79 -9.47
N PRO A 74 1.56 8.40 -10.48
CA PRO A 74 1.00 7.64 -11.59
C PRO A 74 2.03 6.97 -12.50
N GLU A 75 3.30 7.28 -12.31
CA GLU A 75 4.37 6.69 -13.12
C GLU A 75 5.01 5.47 -12.47
N LEU A 76 4.49 5.04 -11.32
CA LEU A 76 5.04 3.87 -10.64
C LEU A 76 4.85 2.59 -11.46
N HIS A 77 5.87 1.75 -11.45
CA HIS A 77 5.79 0.43 -12.02
C HIS A 77 5.57 -0.57 -10.89
N LEU A 78 4.36 -1.07 -10.80
CA LEU A 78 3.99 -1.96 -9.71
C LEU A 78 4.15 -3.41 -10.11
N PRO A 79 4.61 -4.27 -9.18
CA PRO A 79 4.80 -5.69 -9.47
C PRO A 79 3.50 -6.50 -9.41
N PHE A 80 2.40 -5.83 -9.28
CA PHE A 80 1.12 -6.53 -9.17
C PHE A 80 0.02 -5.84 -9.95
#